data_024f1851f56475d0ccd38b9577369a90
#
_entry.id   024f1851f56475d0ccd38b9577369a90
#
_cell.length_a   1.000
_cell.length_b   1.000
_cell.length_c   1.000
_cell.angle_alpha   90.00
_cell.angle_beta   90.00
_cell.angle_gamma   90.00
#
_symmetry.space_group_name_H-M   'P 1'
#
loop_
_entity.id
_entity.type
_entity.pdbx_description
1 polymer ?
#
loop_
_entity_poly.entity_id
_entity_poly.type
_entity_poly.pdbx_seq_one_letter_code
_entity_poly.pdbx_strand_id
1 'polypeptide(L)'
;MALPNINQNLTDTHSAEQKTPETKQVLPSLSQDETIEQIIGGFGWSQFLQALLVSVPTLIDAQQIFISIFADAHPKWHCNLNATCSPKSNICELPKSAWYWVDSSHKTIISEWGLECASSFIMGLPASSFFLGCLIGGFTLAIFGDFWLGRRKLLYLSCLTMCLASLLTAFSVNIWMYSALRLISGFGRAPIISCSLIFLTERVGKRWRGQIGSIGFFSYAVGLMSLSAIAYLNRGSSWRKLYLYTSISSISFCIMTYFFVYESPRWLFMQGRDKEAVDVLRGIASIPVKSLDLYTSVRLNLINNLIGFIP
;
A
#
# COMPACT_ATOMS: atom_id res chain seq x y z
N MET A 1 -85.54 -0.65 26.46
CA MET A 1 -85.99 -1.47 27.62
C MET A 1 -84.70 -1.77 28.39
N ALA A 2 -84.53 -1.05 29.45
CA ALA A 2 -84.41 -1.42 30.85
C ALA A 2 -82.99 -2.01 31.23
N LEU A 3 -82.22 -1.15 31.89
CA LEU A 3 -81.31 -1.48 33.00
C LEU A 3 -81.97 -2.32 34.10
N PRO A 4 -81.26 -2.99 35.05
CA PRO A 4 -80.51 -2.29 36.12
C PRO A 4 -79.21 -3.04 36.54
N ASN A 5 -78.19 -2.32 36.95
CA ASN A 5 -77.71 -1.88 38.29
C ASN A 5 -77.76 -2.89 39.43
N ILE A 6 -76.68 -3.04 40.21
CA ILE A 6 -76.54 -3.03 41.68
C ILE A 6 -75.18 -3.63 42.09
N ASN A 7 -74.31 -2.78 42.53
CA ASN A 7 -73.76 -2.52 43.88
C ASN A 7 -72.86 -3.54 44.59
N GLN A 8 -71.66 -3.03 44.91
CA GLN A 8 -71.02 -2.89 46.23
C GLN A 8 -70.60 -4.17 47.00
N ASN A 9 -69.34 -4.26 47.30
CA ASN A 9 -68.70 -4.07 48.62
C ASN A 9 -67.24 -4.43 48.49
N LEU A 10 -66.35 -3.50 48.74
CA LEU A 10 -65.60 -3.20 49.98
C LEU A 10 -64.99 -4.47 50.65
N THR A 11 -63.67 -4.60 50.66
CA THR A 11 -62.74 -4.34 51.76
C THR A 11 -61.36 -4.98 51.54
N ASP A 12 -60.36 -4.24 51.83
CA ASP A 12 -59.09 -4.50 52.55
C ASP A 12 -57.89 -5.14 51.84
N THR A 13 -56.92 -4.23 51.66
CA THR A 13 -55.51 -4.33 52.10
C THR A 13 -54.72 -5.59 51.84
N HIS A 14 -53.76 -5.47 50.95
CA HIS A 14 -52.38 -5.79 51.23
C HIS A 14 -51.46 -5.16 50.18
N SER A 15 -50.62 -4.24 50.64
CA SER A 15 -49.51 -3.66 49.92
C SER A 15 -48.54 -4.76 49.55
N ALA A 16 -48.53 -5.16 48.30
CA ALA A 16 -47.44 -5.95 47.72
C ALA A 16 -46.70 -5.04 46.75
N GLU A 17 -45.56 -4.57 47.19
CA GLU A 17 -44.56 -3.82 46.44
C GLU A 17 -44.13 -4.65 45.24
N GLN A 18 -44.74 -4.37 44.09
CA GLN A 18 -44.41 -4.98 42.80
C GLN A 18 -43.12 -4.32 42.33
N LYS A 19 -41.95 -4.97 42.65
CA LYS A 19 -40.66 -4.74 41.99
C LYS A 19 -40.88 -4.97 40.50
N THR A 20 -40.93 -3.89 39.75
CA THR A 20 -40.80 -3.88 38.30
C THR A 20 -39.50 -4.55 37.96
N PRO A 21 -39.45 -5.58 37.10
CA PRO A 21 -38.18 -6.11 36.61
C PRO A 21 -37.55 -5.04 35.76
N GLU A 22 -36.34 -4.58 36.20
CA GLU A 22 -35.44 -3.81 35.36
C GLU A 22 -35.27 -4.57 34.04
N THR A 23 -35.92 -4.08 33.01
CA THR A 23 -35.69 -4.50 31.64
C THR A 23 -34.24 -4.09 31.35
N LYS A 24 -33.30 -5.01 31.52
CA LYS A 24 -31.97 -4.88 30.93
C LYS A 24 -32.19 -4.66 29.46
N GLN A 25 -32.11 -3.40 29.01
CA GLN A 25 -31.96 -3.08 27.62
C GLN A 25 -30.72 -3.81 27.13
N VAL A 26 -30.93 -4.93 26.46
CA VAL A 26 -29.90 -5.58 25.65
C VAL A 26 -29.58 -4.58 24.57
N LEU A 27 -28.50 -3.80 24.76
CA LEU A 27 -27.96 -2.96 23.71
C LEU A 27 -27.70 -3.88 22.51
N PRO A 28 -28.18 -3.53 21.32
CA PRO A 28 -27.91 -4.31 20.13
C PRO A 28 -26.38 -4.45 20.00
N SER A 29 -25.91 -5.66 19.77
CA SER A 29 -24.49 -5.94 19.56
C SER A 29 -24.02 -5.15 18.33
N LEU A 30 -23.42 -3.99 18.56
CA LEU A 30 -22.82 -3.21 17.48
C LEU A 30 -21.76 -4.05 16.80
N SER A 31 -21.77 -4.08 15.48
CA SER A 31 -20.69 -4.74 14.71
C SER A 31 -19.35 -4.04 15.01
N GLN A 32 -18.24 -4.76 14.88
CA GLN A 32 -16.90 -4.17 15.06
C GLN A 32 -16.72 -2.89 14.24
N ASP A 33 -17.29 -2.88 13.04
CA ASP A 33 -17.25 -1.73 12.14
C ASP A 33 -18.02 -0.53 12.68
N GLU A 34 -19.19 -0.74 13.27
CA GLU A 34 -20.00 0.33 13.88
C GLU A 34 -19.33 0.90 15.11
N THR A 35 -18.69 0.05 15.93
CA THR A 35 -17.93 0.50 17.09
C THR A 35 -16.74 1.35 16.67
N ILE A 36 -15.97 0.90 15.69
CA ILE A 36 -14.84 1.66 15.13
C ILE A 36 -15.32 2.98 14.53
N GLU A 37 -16.48 2.99 13.85
CA GLU A 37 -17.04 4.18 13.23
C GLU A 37 -17.51 5.21 14.26
N GLN A 38 -18.10 4.78 15.38
CA GLN A 38 -18.45 5.66 16.49
C GLN A 38 -17.23 6.28 17.17
N ILE A 39 -16.12 5.53 17.28
CA ILE A 39 -14.87 5.98 17.89
C ILE A 39 -14.11 6.95 16.99
N ILE A 40 -13.99 6.60 15.73
CA ILE A 40 -13.27 7.42 14.75
C ILE A 40 -14.00 8.76 14.53
N GLY A 41 -15.34 8.78 14.68
CA GLY A 41 -16.15 9.99 14.46
C GLY A 41 -16.11 10.45 13.00
N GLY A 42 -16.23 11.76 12.79
CA GLY A 42 -16.14 12.36 11.46
C GLY A 42 -14.71 12.31 10.90
N PHE A 43 -14.59 12.43 9.58
CA PHE A 43 -13.29 12.50 8.91
C PHE A 43 -12.50 13.74 9.38
N GLY A 44 -11.36 13.52 10.03
CA GLY A 44 -10.54 14.57 10.63
C GLY A 44 -9.20 14.76 9.90
N TRP A 45 -8.53 15.85 10.20
CA TRP A 45 -7.24 16.23 9.62
C TRP A 45 -6.13 15.19 9.92
N SER A 46 -6.15 14.59 11.11
CA SER A 46 -5.23 13.51 11.48
C SER A 46 -5.36 12.27 10.57
N GLN A 47 -6.60 11.88 10.26
CA GLN A 47 -6.88 10.75 9.36
C GLN A 47 -6.43 11.06 7.93
N PHE A 48 -6.64 12.29 7.45
CA PHE A 48 -6.17 12.72 6.14
C PHE A 48 -4.64 12.67 6.03
N LEU A 49 -3.93 13.18 7.04
CA LEU A 49 -2.47 13.14 7.08
C LEU A 49 -1.94 11.71 7.11
N GLN A 50 -2.55 10.83 7.92
CA GLN A 50 -2.21 9.41 7.96
C GLN A 50 -2.48 8.74 6.60
N ALA A 51 -3.57 9.09 5.91
CA ALA A 51 -3.86 8.56 4.58
C ALA A 51 -2.81 8.99 3.56
N LEU A 52 -2.37 10.24 3.59
CA LEU A 52 -1.28 10.71 2.74
C LEU A 52 0.02 9.94 3.01
N LEU A 53 0.41 9.77 4.28
CA LEU A 53 1.63 9.04 4.65
C LEU A 53 1.59 7.57 4.20
N VAL A 54 0.44 6.91 4.36
CA VAL A 54 0.26 5.51 3.94
C VAL A 54 0.22 5.38 2.41
N SER A 55 -0.12 6.44 1.68
CA SER A 55 -0.13 6.42 0.21
C SER A 55 1.25 6.69 -0.42
N VAL A 56 2.25 7.14 0.33
CA VAL A 56 3.62 7.34 -0.19
C VAL A 56 4.23 6.07 -0.79
N PRO A 57 4.11 4.86 -0.18
CA PRO A 57 4.58 3.62 -0.79
C PRO A 57 4.00 3.35 -2.19
N THR A 58 2.76 3.75 -2.48
CA THR A 58 2.16 3.58 -3.81
C THR A 58 2.77 4.52 -4.85
N LEU A 59 3.18 5.72 -4.44
CA LEU A 59 3.94 6.64 -5.28
C LEU A 59 5.30 6.05 -5.66
N ILE A 60 6.02 5.52 -4.67
CA ILE A 60 7.32 4.86 -4.87
C ILE A 60 7.17 3.63 -5.77
N ASP A 61 6.13 2.84 -5.56
CA ASP A 61 5.81 1.67 -6.38
C ASP A 61 5.65 2.03 -7.86
N ALA A 62 4.91 3.10 -8.16
CA ALA A 62 4.75 3.59 -9.52
C ALA A 62 6.10 3.93 -10.18
N GLN A 63 6.99 4.61 -9.46
CA GLN A 63 8.32 4.93 -9.98
C GLN A 63 9.12 3.67 -10.32
N GLN A 64 9.11 2.66 -9.43
CA GLN A 64 9.90 1.45 -9.61
C GLN A 64 9.39 0.52 -10.71
N ILE A 65 8.08 0.52 -10.98
CA ILE A 65 7.53 -0.23 -12.12
C ILE A 65 8.00 0.37 -13.43
N PHE A 66 7.86 1.69 -13.58
CA PHE A 66 8.00 2.36 -14.85
C PHE A 66 9.42 2.89 -15.14
N ILE A 67 10.35 2.75 -14.20
CA ILE A 67 11.74 3.19 -14.38
C ILE A 67 12.42 2.50 -15.57
N SER A 68 12.05 1.24 -15.86
CA SER A 68 12.56 0.48 -17.00
C SER A 68 12.20 1.12 -18.36
N ILE A 69 11.12 1.89 -18.47
CA ILE A 69 10.78 2.61 -19.70
C ILE A 69 11.89 3.57 -20.11
N PHE A 70 12.60 4.13 -19.14
CA PHE A 70 13.71 5.05 -19.41
C PHE A 70 15.08 4.34 -19.41
N ALA A 71 15.28 3.37 -18.53
CA ALA A 71 16.56 2.67 -18.38
C ALA A 71 16.79 1.62 -19.48
N ASP A 72 15.71 0.93 -19.91
CA ASP A 72 15.76 -0.15 -20.90
C ASP A 72 15.34 0.34 -22.29
N ALA A 73 15.20 1.67 -22.48
CA ALA A 73 14.80 2.25 -23.76
C ALA A 73 15.82 2.00 -24.87
N HIS A 74 15.36 1.78 -26.08
CA HIS A 74 16.23 1.74 -27.26
C HIS A 74 16.77 3.13 -27.53
N PRO A 75 18.11 3.33 -27.50
CA PRO A 75 18.72 4.61 -27.79
C PRO A 75 18.62 4.94 -29.29
N LYS A 76 18.57 6.23 -29.60
CA LYS A 76 18.61 6.70 -30.98
C LYS A 76 20.04 6.61 -31.52
N TRP A 77 20.18 6.25 -32.79
CA TRP A 77 21.45 6.17 -33.48
C TRP A 77 21.42 6.94 -34.81
N HIS A 78 22.58 7.34 -35.29
CA HIS A 78 22.77 7.98 -36.59
C HIS A 78 23.88 7.31 -37.36
N CYS A 79 23.75 7.39 -38.70
CA CYS A 79 24.80 6.98 -39.62
C CYS A 79 25.96 7.94 -39.61
N ASN A 80 27.18 7.43 -39.77
CA ASN A 80 28.37 8.25 -40.00
C ASN A 80 28.34 8.83 -41.41
N LEU A 81 28.78 10.06 -41.59
CA LEU A 81 28.71 10.80 -42.89
C LEU A 81 29.40 10.08 -44.06
N ASN A 82 30.38 9.21 -43.77
CA ASN A 82 31.19 8.50 -44.77
C ASN A 82 30.74 7.05 -45.00
N ALA A 83 29.60 6.60 -44.46
CA ALA A 83 29.16 5.23 -44.54
C ALA A 83 27.94 5.09 -45.49
N THR A 84 27.87 4.00 -46.21
CA THR A 84 26.70 3.59 -47.02
C THR A 84 25.61 3.04 -46.12
N CYS A 85 25.07 3.87 -45.22
CA CYS A 85 23.99 3.44 -44.35
C CYS A 85 22.77 4.36 -44.50
N SER A 86 21.60 3.81 -44.27
CA SER A 86 20.32 4.52 -44.29
C SER A 86 19.70 4.47 -42.87
N PRO A 87 18.94 5.47 -42.45
CA PRO A 87 18.20 5.43 -41.18
C PRO A 87 17.23 4.25 -41.01
N LYS A 88 16.92 3.57 -42.13
CA LYS A 88 16.08 2.36 -42.16
C LYS A 88 16.91 1.06 -42.15
N SER A 89 18.23 1.12 -42.23
CA SER A 89 19.08 -0.07 -42.22
C SER A 89 19.05 -0.75 -40.85
N ASN A 90 19.18 -2.08 -40.84
CA ASN A 90 19.30 -2.82 -39.57
C ASN A 90 20.68 -2.57 -38.96
N ILE A 91 20.70 -2.00 -37.75
CA ILE A 91 21.92 -1.66 -37.00
C ILE A 91 22.84 -2.89 -36.82
N CYS A 92 22.27 -4.09 -36.76
CA CYS A 92 23.00 -5.33 -36.50
C CYS A 92 23.76 -5.85 -37.74
N GLU A 93 23.41 -5.38 -38.93
CA GLU A 93 24.07 -5.72 -40.19
C GLU A 93 25.19 -4.74 -40.56
N LEU A 94 25.26 -3.61 -39.83
CA LEU A 94 26.23 -2.55 -40.07
C LEU A 94 27.48 -2.71 -39.20
N PRO A 95 28.68 -2.43 -39.75
CA PRO A 95 29.89 -2.37 -38.95
C PRO A 95 29.80 -1.23 -37.91
N LYS A 96 30.36 -1.40 -36.73
CA LYS A 96 30.30 -0.40 -35.64
C LYS A 96 30.88 0.97 -36.03
N SER A 97 31.75 1.02 -37.06
CA SER A 97 32.32 2.26 -37.58
C SER A 97 31.30 3.05 -38.47
N ALA A 98 30.19 2.44 -38.93
CA ALA A 98 29.22 3.08 -39.81
C ALA A 98 28.14 3.88 -39.08
N TRP A 99 28.01 3.74 -37.79
CA TRP A 99 26.98 4.40 -37.01
C TRP A 99 27.49 4.81 -35.62
N TYR A 100 26.77 5.69 -34.93
CA TYR A 100 27.04 6.12 -33.56
C TYR A 100 25.76 6.43 -32.82
N TRP A 101 25.81 6.34 -31.50
CA TRP A 101 24.70 6.74 -30.63
C TRP A 101 24.56 8.26 -30.62
N VAL A 102 23.31 8.77 -30.74
CA VAL A 102 23.01 10.21 -30.60
C VAL A 102 23.30 10.71 -29.20
N ASP A 103 22.98 9.86 -28.22
CA ASP A 103 23.21 10.15 -26.81
C ASP A 103 24.48 9.41 -26.33
N SER A 104 24.87 9.66 -25.07
CA SER A 104 26.03 8.98 -24.47
C SER A 104 25.79 7.46 -24.40
N SER A 105 26.85 6.66 -24.54
CA SER A 105 26.80 5.20 -24.44
C SER A 105 26.25 4.69 -23.10
N HIS A 106 26.29 5.51 -22.06
CA HIS A 106 25.81 5.16 -20.70
C HIS A 106 24.35 5.59 -20.44
N LYS A 107 23.60 6.01 -21.47
CA LYS A 107 22.25 6.53 -21.28
C LYS A 107 21.23 5.42 -20.95
N THR A 108 21.38 4.25 -21.55
CA THR A 108 20.53 3.07 -21.34
C THR A 108 21.37 1.82 -21.14
N ILE A 109 20.78 0.76 -20.60
CA ILE A 109 21.43 -0.55 -20.47
C ILE A 109 21.78 -1.14 -21.83
N ILE A 110 20.98 -0.87 -22.86
CA ILE A 110 21.20 -1.37 -24.23
C ILE A 110 22.49 -0.78 -24.79
N SER A 111 22.65 0.53 -24.70
CA SER A 111 23.86 1.20 -25.21
C SER A 111 25.12 0.92 -24.36
N GLU A 112 24.96 0.72 -23.05
CA GLU A 112 26.10 0.47 -22.16
C GLU A 112 26.68 -0.94 -22.29
N TRP A 113 25.81 -1.94 -22.44
CA TRP A 113 26.22 -3.35 -22.50
C TRP A 113 26.24 -3.92 -23.93
N GLY A 114 26.01 -3.09 -24.95
CA GLY A 114 26.07 -3.52 -26.36
C GLY A 114 24.98 -4.54 -26.69
N LEU A 115 23.77 -4.32 -26.17
CA LEU A 115 22.63 -5.23 -26.35
C LEU A 115 21.78 -4.91 -27.58
N GLU A 116 22.24 -4.03 -28.46
CA GLU A 116 21.50 -3.58 -29.66
C GLU A 116 21.09 -4.73 -30.59
N CYS A 117 21.86 -5.82 -30.58
CA CYS A 117 21.63 -7.02 -31.39
C CYS A 117 21.34 -8.27 -30.54
N ALA A 118 21.05 -8.09 -29.27
CA ALA A 118 20.65 -9.19 -28.42
C ALA A 118 19.27 -9.74 -28.79
N SER A 119 19.03 -11.02 -28.51
CA SER A 119 17.72 -11.64 -28.76
C SER A 119 16.63 -10.93 -27.96
N SER A 120 15.40 -10.95 -28.46
CA SER A 120 14.22 -10.39 -27.78
C SER A 120 14.03 -10.96 -26.36
N PHE A 121 14.49 -12.20 -26.14
CA PHE A 121 14.50 -12.82 -24.81
C PHE A 121 15.39 -12.05 -23.83
N ILE A 122 16.65 -11.75 -24.21
CA ILE A 122 17.58 -11.01 -23.36
C ILE A 122 17.08 -9.60 -23.10
N MET A 123 16.51 -8.95 -24.10
CA MET A 123 15.97 -7.59 -23.94
C MET A 123 14.72 -7.54 -23.06
N GLY A 124 13.87 -8.56 -23.10
CA GLY A 124 12.70 -8.69 -22.23
C GLY A 124 12.99 -9.22 -20.83
N LEU A 125 14.20 -9.77 -20.59
CA LEU A 125 14.55 -10.45 -19.35
C LEU A 125 14.38 -9.57 -18.09
N PRO A 126 14.78 -8.28 -18.05
CA PRO A 126 14.62 -7.45 -16.86
C PRO A 126 13.15 -7.23 -16.46
N ALA A 127 12.31 -6.94 -17.45
CA ALA A 127 10.89 -6.75 -17.21
C ALA A 127 10.20 -8.05 -16.79
N SER A 128 10.51 -9.15 -17.45
CA SER A 128 9.97 -10.48 -17.13
C SER A 128 10.39 -10.92 -15.71
N SER A 129 11.65 -10.71 -15.35
CA SER A 129 12.16 -11.01 -14.00
C SER A 129 11.45 -10.21 -12.92
N PHE A 130 11.19 -8.92 -13.17
CA PHE A 130 10.46 -8.07 -12.24
C PHE A 130 9.03 -8.58 -11.99
N PHE A 131 8.29 -8.90 -13.05
CA PHE A 131 6.93 -9.44 -12.90
C PHE A 131 6.90 -10.85 -12.32
N LEU A 132 7.90 -11.69 -12.63
CA LEU A 132 8.07 -12.98 -11.97
C LEU A 132 8.30 -12.82 -10.47
N GLY A 133 9.13 -11.85 -10.07
CA GLY A 133 9.32 -11.48 -8.67
C GLY A 133 8.01 -11.05 -8.01
N CYS A 134 7.18 -10.22 -8.69
CA CYS A 134 5.86 -9.83 -8.20
C CYS A 134 4.94 -11.04 -7.98
N LEU A 135 4.95 -12.00 -8.90
CA LEU A 135 4.14 -13.21 -8.78
C LEU A 135 4.55 -14.03 -7.54
N ILE A 136 5.84 -14.33 -7.41
CA ILE A 136 6.36 -15.09 -6.27
C ILE A 136 6.12 -14.36 -4.95
N GLY A 137 6.41 -13.05 -4.92
CA GLY A 137 6.18 -12.20 -3.73
C GLY A 137 4.71 -12.11 -3.35
N GLY A 138 3.81 -12.02 -4.34
CA GLY A 138 2.36 -12.00 -4.11
C GLY A 138 1.86 -13.27 -3.40
N PHE A 139 2.29 -14.44 -3.86
CA PHE A 139 1.91 -15.70 -3.20
C PHE A 139 2.54 -15.85 -1.81
N THR A 140 3.84 -15.62 -1.68
CA THR A 140 4.54 -15.85 -0.42
C THR A 140 4.15 -14.84 0.66
N LEU A 141 4.13 -13.55 0.32
CA LEU A 141 3.86 -12.48 1.29
C LEU A 141 2.38 -12.34 1.63
N ALA A 142 1.45 -12.74 0.74
CA ALA A 142 0.03 -12.83 1.07
C ALA A 142 -0.24 -13.88 2.15
N ILE A 143 0.43 -15.05 2.06
CA ILE A 143 0.23 -16.14 3.03
C ILE A 143 0.90 -15.79 4.38
N PHE A 144 2.14 -15.34 4.36
CA PHE A 144 2.91 -15.12 5.59
C PHE A 144 2.67 -13.74 6.24
N GLY A 145 2.32 -12.73 5.46
CA GLY A 145 2.20 -11.35 5.93
C GLY A 145 1.06 -11.14 6.91
N ASP A 146 -0.08 -11.77 6.68
CA ASP A 146 -1.29 -11.58 7.48
C ASP A 146 -1.16 -12.20 8.87
N PHE A 147 -0.45 -13.33 8.99
CA PHE A 147 -0.36 -14.08 10.24
C PHE A 147 0.76 -13.59 11.17
N TRP A 148 1.92 -13.22 10.63
CA TRP A 148 3.14 -13.06 11.44
C TRP A 148 3.63 -11.61 11.60
N LEU A 149 3.57 -10.81 10.55
CA LEU A 149 4.25 -9.51 10.56
C LEU A 149 3.37 -8.32 10.96
N GLY A 150 2.06 -8.37 10.68
CA GLY A 150 1.20 -7.20 10.74
C GLY A 150 1.34 -6.29 9.51
N ARG A 151 0.34 -5.45 9.30
CA ARG A 151 0.22 -4.65 8.07
C ARG A 151 1.34 -3.62 7.92
N ARG A 152 1.68 -2.93 9.02
CA ARG A 152 2.73 -1.92 9.05
C ARG A 152 4.10 -2.49 8.74
N LYS A 153 4.49 -3.58 9.44
CA LYS A 153 5.79 -4.20 9.23
C LYS A 153 5.93 -4.80 7.85
N LEU A 154 4.87 -5.44 7.34
CA LEU A 154 4.85 -6.00 5.99
C LEU A 154 5.05 -4.90 4.94
N LEU A 155 4.29 -3.81 5.02
CA LEU A 155 4.42 -2.67 4.10
C LEU A 155 5.82 -2.07 4.13
N TYR A 156 6.38 -1.87 5.34
CA TYR A 156 7.72 -1.31 5.51
C TYR A 156 8.80 -2.22 4.94
N LEU A 157 8.81 -3.52 5.30
CA LEU A 157 9.77 -4.50 4.80
C LEU A 157 9.71 -4.63 3.27
N SER A 158 8.53 -4.66 2.72
CA SER A 158 8.29 -4.76 1.28
C SER A 158 8.83 -3.53 0.55
N CYS A 159 8.52 -2.35 1.04
CA CYS A 159 9.03 -1.10 0.47
C CYS A 159 10.55 -1.02 0.58
N LEU A 160 11.12 -1.36 1.74
CA LEU A 160 12.55 -1.36 1.96
C LEU A 160 13.27 -2.36 1.04
N THR A 161 12.77 -3.59 0.91
CA THR A 161 13.33 -4.61 0.01
C THR A 161 13.33 -4.12 -1.43
N MET A 162 12.20 -3.55 -1.90
CA MET A 162 12.09 -2.98 -3.24
C MET A 162 13.10 -1.85 -3.47
N CYS A 163 13.20 -0.90 -2.53
CA CYS A 163 14.08 0.27 -2.66
C CYS A 163 15.56 -0.12 -2.59
N LEU A 164 15.94 -1.05 -1.71
CA LEU A 164 17.32 -1.54 -1.61
C LEU A 164 17.73 -2.31 -2.87
N ALA A 165 16.87 -3.20 -3.37
CA ALA A 165 17.14 -3.91 -4.62
C ALA A 165 17.30 -2.92 -5.78
N SER A 166 16.46 -1.89 -5.84
CA SER A 166 16.53 -0.83 -6.84
C SER A 166 17.81 0.00 -6.73
N LEU A 167 18.24 0.33 -5.51
CA LEU A 167 19.50 1.02 -5.26
C LEU A 167 20.69 0.17 -5.75
N LEU A 168 20.70 -1.12 -5.43
CA LEU A 168 21.75 -2.05 -5.88
C LEU A 168 21.73 -2.22 -7.41
N THR A 169 20.58 -2.10 -8.04
CA THR A 169 20.45 -2.15 -9.51
C THR A 169 21.29 -1.06 -10.19
N ALA A 170 21.45 0.11 -9.56
CA ALA A 170 22.33 1.16 -10.08
C ALA A 170 23.80 0.75 -10.20
N PHE A 171 24.24 -0.27 -9.47
CA PHE A 171 25.62 -0.79 -9.46
C PHE A 171 25.78 -2.08 -10.27
N SER A 172 24.75 -2.52 -10.99
CA SER A 172 24.82 -3.72 -11.82
C SER A 172 25.84 -3.55 -12.95
N VAL A 173 26.59 -4.63 -13.22
CA VAL A 173 27.67 -4.65 -14.21
C VAL A 173 27.28 -5.42 -15.49
N ASN A 174 26.20 -6.18 -15.45
CA ASN A 174 25.69 -6.95 -16.58
C ASN A 174 24.19 -7.17 -16.49
N ILE A 175 23.58 -7.61 -17.59
CA ILE A 175 22.14 -7.83 -17.71
C ILE A 175 21.61 -8.89 -16.73
N TRP A 176 22.39 -9.89 -16.39
CA TRP A 176 21.98 -10.97 -15.47
C TRP A 176 21.85 -10.47 -14.04
N MET A 177 22.85 -9.73 -13.55
CA MET A 177 22.80 -9.08 -12.23
C MET A 177 21.65 -8.07 -12.15
N TYR A 178 21.48 -7.27 -13.22
CA TYR A 178 20.38 -6.32 -13.33
C TYR A 178 19.04 -7.03 -13.22
N SER A 179 18.80 -8.10 -13.98
CA SER A 179 17.57 -8.87 -13.97
C SER A 179 17.30 -9.57 -12.64
N ALA A 180 18.36 -10.11 -11.99
CA ALA A 180 18.21 -10.70 -10.67
C ALA A 180 17.78 -9.66 -9.61
N LEU A 181 18.37 -8.48 -9.64
CA LEU A 181 17.97 -7.38 -8.73
C LEU A 181 16.57 -6.86 -9.03
N ARG A 182 16.16 -6.83 -10.30
CA ARG A 182 14.79 -6.52 -10.72
C ARG A 182 13.79 -7.56 -10.19
N LEU A 183 14.16 -8.85 -10.17
CA LEU A 183 13.34 -9.91 -9.58
C LEU A 183 13.13 -9.67 -8.07
N ILE A 184 14.19 -9.35 -7.32
CA ILE A 184 14.10 -9.03 -5.90
C ILE A 184 13.25 -7.78 -5.65
N SER A 185 13.43 -6.75 -6.49
CA SER A 185 12.61 -5.54 -6.43
C SER A 185 11.13 -5.85 -6.67
N GLY A 186 10.81 -6.69 -7.65
CA GLY A 186 9.45 -7.17 -7.92
C GLY A 186 8.86 -7.96 -6.76
N PHE A 187 9.66 -8.83 -6.13
CA PHE A 187 9.25 -9.58 -4.94
C PHE A 187 8.83 -8.65 -3.79
N GLY A 188 9.65 -7.65 -3.48
CA GLY A 188 9.33 -6.67 -2.43
C GLY A 188 8.09 -5.82 -2.76
N ARG A 189 7.86 -5.52 -4.03
CA ARG A 189 6.72 -4.71 -4.50
C ARG A 189 5.35 -5.36 -4.27
N ALA A 190 5.27 -6.68 -4.37
CA ALA A 190 4.01 -7.41 -4.50
C ALA A 190 2.90 -7.02 -3.50
N PRO A 191 3.14 -6.86 -2.18
CA PRO A 191 2.07 -6.53 -1.23
C PRO A 191 1.84 -5.02 -1.05
N ILE A 192 2.62 -4.13 -1.68
CA ILE A 192 2.58 -2.69 -1.38
C ILE A 192 1.22 -2.09 -1.66
N ILE A 193 0.64 -2.32 -2.85
CA ILE A 193 -0.65 -1.73 -3.22
C ILE A 193 -1.77 -2.28 -2.33
N SER A 194 -1.84 -3.60 -2.14
CA SER A 194 -2.89 -4.24 -1.34
C SER A 194 -2.80 -3.83 0.12
N CYS A 195 -1.60 -3.85 0.72
CA CYS A 195 -1.42 -3.39 2.11
C CYS A 195 -1.76 -1.91 2.27
N SER A 196 -1.35 -1.05 1.35
CA SER A 196 -1.70 0.37 1.41
C SER A 196 -3.20 0.60 1.34
N LEU A 197 -3.91 -0.06 0.43
CA LEU A 197 -5.37 0.04 0.31
C LEU A 197 -6.09 -0.48 1.57
N ILE A 198 -5.65 -1.61 2.13
CA ILE A 198 -6.20 -2.13 3.38
C ILE A 198 -5.98 -1.12 4.50
N PHE A 199 -4.77 -0.60 4.66
CA PHE A 199 -4.47 0.44 5.65
C PHE A 199 -5.36 1.68 5.51
N LEU A 200 -5.53 2.16 4.29
CA LEU A 200 -6.35 3.33 4.00
C LEU A 200 -7.81 3.09 4.41
N THR A 201 -8.35 1.91 4.11
CA THR A 201 -9.75 1.59 4.35
C THR A 201 -10.05 1.21 5.81
N GLU A 202 -9.08 0.67 6.55
CA GLU A 202 -9.25 0.25 7.95
C GLU A 202 -9.25 1.41 8.95
N ARG A 203 -8.74 2.57 8.56
CA ARG A 203 -8.58 3.76 9.43
C ARG A 203 -9.67 4.81 9.29
N VAL A 204 -10.63 4.56 8.40
CA VAL A 204 -11.72 5.50 8.14
C VAL A 204 -13.07 4.80 8.22
N GLY A 205 -14.12 5.55 8.56
CA GLY A 205 -15.48 5.06 8.56
C GLY A 205 -15.95 4.63 7.17
N LYS A 206 -16.94 3.74 7.11
CA LYS A 206 -17.47 3.14 5.86
C LYS A 206 -17.77 4.18 4.79
N ARG A 207 -18.35 5.32 5.19
CA ARG A 207 -18.72 6.42 4.30
C ARG A 207 -17.54 7.00 3.50
N TRP A 208 -16.35 7.02 4.09
CA TRP A 208 -15.16 7.67 3.53
C TRP A 208 -14.19 6.72 2.82
N ARG A 209 -14.42 5.39 2.88
CA ARG A 209 -13.50 4.38 2.32
C ARG A 209 -13.23 4.57 0.83
N GLY A 210 -14.26 4.89 0.04
CA GLY A 210 -14.08 5.11 -1.40
C GLY A 210 -13.23 6.34 -1.71
N GLN A 211 -13.49 7.46 -1.03
CA GLN A 211 -12.75 8.71 -1.24
C GLN A 211 -11.27 8.57 -0.79
N ILE A 212 -11.04 7.91 0.35
CA ILE A 212 -9.69 7.67 0.85
C ILE A 212 -8.93 6.68 -0.04
N GLY A 213 -9.60 5.66 -0.57
CA GLY A 213 -8.99 4.76 -1.57
C GLY A 213 -8.49 5.51 -2.80
N SER A 214 -9.20 6.55 -3.24
CA SER A 214 -8.79 7.40 -4.37
C SER A 214 -7.47 8.15 -4.12
N ILE A 215 -7.11 8.45 -2.86
CA ILE A 215 -5.83 9.07 -2.50
C ILE A 215 -4.66 8.16 -2.91
N GLY A 216 -4.79 6.85 -2.73
CA GLY A 216 -3.78 5.88 -3.17
C GLY A 216 -3.55 5.91 -4.68
N PHE A 217 -4.62 5.95 -5.47
CA PHE A 217 -4.53 6.07 -6.93
C PHE A 217 -3.96 7.40 -7.38
N PHE A 218 -4.35 8.49 -6.72
CA PHE A 218 -3.78 9.81 -6.99
C PHE A 218 -2.27 9.83 -6.69
N SER A 219 -1.84 9.28 -5.58
CA SER A 219 -0.41 9.15 -5.23
C SER A 219 0.36 8.33 -6.26
N TYR A 220 -0.24 7.26 -6.79
CA TYR A 220 0.34 6.46 -7.87
C TYR A 220 0.54 7.30 -9.13
N ALA A 221 -0.45 8.09 -9.54
CA ALA A 221 -0.35 8.99 -10.69
C ALA A 221 0.73 10.07 -10.49
N VAL A 222 0.84 10.65 -9.29
CA VAL A 222 1.91 11.59 -8.93
C VAL A 222 3.28 10.91 -9.01
N GLY A 223 3.38 9.63 -8.63
CA GLY A 223 4.59 8.82 -8.80
C GLY A 223 5.05 8.73 -10.25
N LEU A 224 4.13 8.47 -11.19
CA LEU A 224 4.42 8.46 -12.63
C LEU A 224 4.89 9.82 -13.14
N MET A 225 4.19 10.88 -12.75
CA MET A 225 4.57 12.24 -13.16
C MET A 225 5.94 12.64 -12.62
N SER A 226 6.22 12.32 -11.36
CA SER A 226 7.51 12.61 -10.71
C SER A 226 8.66 11.84 -11.36
N LEU A 227 8.46 10.57 -11.73
CA LEU A 227 9.46 9.80 -12.47
C LEU A 227 9.77 10.44 -13.82
N SER A 228 8.73 10.84 -14.58
CA SER A 228 8.90 11.49 -15.87
C SER A 228 9.65 12.81 -15.73
N ALA A 229 9.37 13.60 -14.69
CA ALA A 229 10.09 14.84 -14.39
C ALA A 229 11.57 14.57 -14.04
N ILE A 230 11.86 13.59 -13.18
CA ILE A 230 13.23 13.17 -12.84
C ILE A 230 13.98 12.71 -14.08
N ALA A 231 13.36 11.89 -14.93
CA ALA A 231 13.96 11.41 -16.18
C ALA A 231 14.25 12.56 -17.15
N TYR A 232 13.35 13.53 -17.25
CA TYR A 232 13.54 14.72 -18.09
C TYR A 232 14.72 15.59 -17.60
N LEU A 233 14.80 15.85 -16.29
CA LEU A 233 15.90 16.61 -15.69
C LEU A 233 17.25 15.89 -15.87
N ASN A 234 17.23 14.56 -15.91
CA ASN A 234 18.42 13.73 -16.06
C ASN A 234 18.64 13.20 -17.49
N ARG A 235 17.99 13.76 -18.50
CA ARG A 235 18.01 13.27 -19.89
C ARG A 235 19.41 13.14 -20.52
N GLY A 236 20.38 13.90 -20.03
CA GLY A 236 21.79 13.83 -20.48
C GLY A 236 22.68 12.93 -19.62
N SER A 237 22.12 12.26 -18.61
CA SER A 237 22.86 11.48 -17.64
C SER A 237 22.68 9.97 -17.86
N SER A 238 23.52 9.17 -17.19
CA SER A 238 23.42 7.71 -17.17
C SER A 238 22.10 7.23 -16.49
N TRP A 239 21.54 6.10 -16.99
CA TRP A 239 20.41 5.40 -16.39
C TRP A 239 20.64 5.05 -14.91
N ARG A 240 21.91 4.85 -14.50
CA ARG A 240 22.29 4.57 -13.10
C ARG A 240 21.88 5.73 -12.17
N LYS A 241 22.04 6.98 -12.60
CA LYS A 241 21.62 8.16 -11.82
C LYS A 241 20.13 8.18 -11.59
N LEU A 242 19.32 7.74 -12.57
CA LEU A 242 17.88 7.66 -12.42
C LEU A 242 17.49 6.69 -11.28
N TYR A 243 18.12 5.50 -11.24
CA TYR A 243 17.96 4.55 -10.14
C TYR A 243 18.43 5.11 -8.80
N LEU A 244 19.57 5.79 -8.75
CA LEU A 244 20.10 6.39 -7.52
C LEU A 244 19.12 7.45 -6.96
N TYR A 245 18.67 8.40 -7.78
CA TYR A 245 17.77 9.46 -7.32
C TYR A 245 16.42 8.91 -6.84
N THR A 246 15.82 8.01 -7.58
CA THR A 246 14.55 7.39 -7.16
C THR A 246 14.70 6.53 -5.92
N SER A 247 15.79 5.75 -5.79
CA SER A 247 15.98 4.86 -4.65
C SER A 247 16.34 5.59 -3.36
N ILE A 248 17.23 6.60 -3.41
CA ILE A 248 17.64 7.37 -2.22
C ILE A 248 16.44 8.14 -1.66
N SER A 249 15.69 8.83 -2.51
CA SER A 249 14.47 9.52 -2.08
C SER A 249 13.45 8.55 -1.49
N SER A 250 13.26 7.40 -2.12
CA SER A 250 12.32 6.37 -1.66
C SER A 250 12.71 5.78 -0.31
N ILE A 251 13.99 5.49 -0.07
CA ILE A 251 14.48 4.99 1.22
C ILE A 251 14.24 6.03 2.32
N SER A 252 14.53 7.31 2.04
CA SER A 252 14.27 8.39 2.99
C SER A 252 12.79 8.48 3.37
N PHE A 253 11.90 8.38 2.40
CA PHE A 253 10.45 8.35 2.64
C PHE A 253 10.01 7.07 3.38
N CYS A 254 10.57 5.91 3.07
CA CYS A 254 10.30 4.67 3.80
C CYS A 254 10.64 4.81 5.28
N ILE A 255 11.81 5.36 5.61
CA ILE A 255 12.23 5.58 6.99
C ILE A 255 11.28 6.55 7.69
N MET A 256 10.94 7.65 7.04
CA MET A 256 10.01 8.65 7.58
C MET A 256 8.63 8.02 7.88
N THR A 257 8.05 7.29 6.93
CA THR A 257 6.74 6.65 7.11
C THR A 257 6.74 5.60 8.21
N TYR A 258 7.84 4.91 8.44
CA TYR A 258 7.96 3.95 9.54
C TYR A 258 7.71 4.58 10.91
N PHE A 259 8.18 5.78 11.17
CA PHE A 259 7.99 6.44 12.46
C PHE A 259 6.58 7.02 12.64
N PHE A 260 5.94 7.47 11.57
CA PHE A 260 4.67 8.19 11.64
C PHE A 260 3.43 7.34 11.40
N VAL A 261 3.58 6.13 10.84
CA VAL A 261 2.45 5.24 10.56
C VAL A 261 2.24 4.27 11.72
N TYR A 262 1.05 4.30 12.33
CA TYR A 262 0.64 3.36 13.38
C TYR A 262 0.23 2.00 12.77
N GLU A 263 0.17 0.94 13.59
CA GLU A 263 -0.35 -0.38 13.15
C GLU A 263 -1.88 -0.34 12.95
N SER A 264 -2.43 -1.31 12.22
CA SER A 264 -3.88 -1.43 12.07
C SER A 264 -4.57 -1.80 13.38
N PRO A 265 -5.56 -1.02 13.86
CA PRO A 265 -6.33 -1.37 15.06
C PRO A 265 -7.01 -2.73 14.95
N ARG A 266 -7.55 -3.07 13.78
CA ARG A 266 -8.22 -4.36 13.53
C ARG A 266 -7.26 -5.52 13.68
N TRP A 267 -6.06 -5.43 13.13
CA TRP A 267 -5.03 -6.46 13.26
C TRP A 267 -4.60 -6.64 14.72
N LEU A 268 -4.43 -5.54 15.46
CA LEU A 268 -4.08 -5.58 16.88
C LEU A 268 -5.15 -6.30 17.72
N PHE A 269 -6.43 -6.04 17.45
CA PHE A 269 -7.53 -6.77 18.10
C PHE A 269 -7.52 -8.27 17.77
N MET A 270 -7.28 -8.64 16.52
CA MET A 270 -7.18 -10.05 16.12
C MET A 270 -6.01 -10.78 16.81
N GLN A 271 -4.94 -10.06 17.18
CA GLN A 271 -3.79 -10.58 17.91
C GLN A 271 -3.97 -10.55 19.43
N GLY A 272 -5.12 -10.13 19.95
CA GLY A 272 -5.37 -9.99 21.40
C GLY A 272 -4.60 -8.86 22.08
N ARG A 273 -4.06 -7.90 21.30
CA ARG A 273 -3.32 -6.72 21.79
C ARG A 273 -4.25 -5.51 21.96
N ASP A 274 -5.31 -5.70 22.73
CA ASP A 274 -6.43 -4.76 22.85
C ASP A 274 -6.01 -3.37 23.35
N LYS A 275 -5.07 -3.30 24.30
CA LYS A 275 -4.58 -2.02 24.86
C LYS A 275 -3.93 -1.16 23.79
N GLU A 276 -3.07 -1.76 22.97
CA GLU A 276 -2.38 -1.05 21.89
C GLU A 276 -3.36 -0.64 20.79
N ALA A 277 -4.37 -1.47 20.49
CA ALA A 277 -5.41 -1.13 19.53
C ALA A 277 -6.19 0.11 19.98
N VAL A 278 -6.53 0.21 21.25
CA VAL A 278 -7.21 1.38 21.84
C VAL A 278 -6.32 2.62 21.79
N ASP A 279 -5.02 2.50 22.08
CA ASP A 279 -4.09 3.64 22.02
C ASP A 279 -3.92 4.16 20.60
N VAL A 280 -3.86 3.26 19.61
CA VAL A 280 -3.84 3.65 18.19
C VAL A 280 -5.14 4.34 17.78
N LEU A 281 -6.30 3.81 18.22
CA LEU A 281 -7.61 4.44 17.94
C LEU A 281 -7.68 5.85 18.54
N ARG A 282 -7.16 6.06 19.76
CA ARG A 282 -7.08 7.40 20.37
C ARG A 282 -6.21 8.36 19.57
N GLY A 283 -5.08 7.89 19.04
CA GLY A 283 -4.19 8.71 18.21
C GLY A 283 -4.81 9.10 16.85
N ILE A 284 -5.80 8.33 16.36
CA ILE A 284 -6.48 8.57 15.10
C ILE A 284 -7.81 9.31 15.30
N ALA A 285 -8.48 9.12 16.45
CA ALA A 285 -9.77 9.70 16.74
C ALA A 285 -9.71 11.24 16.79
N SER A 286 -10.68 11.87 16.16
CA SER A 286 -10.83 13.34 16.19
C SER A 286 -11.51 13.85 17.45
N ILE A 287 -12.04 12.97 18.31
CA ILE A 287 -12.81 13.28 19.51
C ILE A 287 -12.15 12.63 20.73
N PRO A 288 -12.00 13.33 21.87
CA PRO A 288 -11.49 12.73 23.09
C PRO A 288 -12.50 11.72 23.64
N VAL A 289 -12.21 10.46 23.46
CA VAL A 289 -13.06 9.36 23.92
C VAL A 289 -12.69 9.02 25.39
N LYS A 290 -13.70 8.96 26.28
CA LYS A 290 -13.51 8.48 27.66
C LYS A 290 -13.02 7.04 27.61
N SER A 291 -11.84 6.81 28.12
CA SER A 291 -11.00 5.63 27.84
C SER A 291 -11.53 4.30 28.37
N LEU A 292 -12.37 4.32 29.38
CA LEU A 292 -12.80 3.11 30.10
C LEU A 292 -14.01 2.44 29.41
N ASP A 293 -14.97 3.26 28.98
CA ASP A 293 -16.20 2.77 28.34
C ASP A 293 -15.91 2.16 26.98
N LEU A 294 -14.93 2.73 26.26
CA LEU A 294 -14.49 2.25 24.96
C LEU A 294 -13.85 0.86 25.02
N TYR A 295 -12.91 0.66 25.98
CA TYR A 295 -12.23 -0.63 26.14
C TYR A 295 -13.23 -1.74 26.47
N THR A 296 -14.18 -1.44 27.34
CA THR A 296 -15.22 -2.39 27.77
C THR A 296 -16.19 -2.70 26.61
N SER A 297 -16.62 -1.71 25.87
CA SER A 297 -17.54 -1.89 24.71
C SER A 297 -16.88 -2.70 23.60
N VAL A 298 -15.62 -2.41 23.24
CA VAL A 298 -14.89 -3.11 22.20
C VAL A 298 -14.62 -4.56 22.59
N ARG A 299 -14.24 -4.81 23.85
CA ARG A 299 -13.96 -6.16 24.35
C ARG A 299 -15.21 -7.03 24.44
N LEU A 300 -16.32 -6.47 24.91
CA LEU A 300 -17.62 -7.18 24.99
C LEU A 300 -18.13 -7.56 23.60
N ASN A 301 -18.00 -6.68 22.61
CA ASN A 301 -18.40 -6.96 21.24
C ASN A 301 -17.50 -8.02 20.56
N LEU A 302 -16.19 -8.03 20.84
CA LEU A 302 -15.27 -9.07 20.35
C LEU A 302 -15.60 -10.44 20.93
N ILE A 303 -15.85 -10.52 22.23
CA ILE A 303 -16.20 -11.77 22.92
C ILE A 303 -17.55 -12.31 22.40
N ASN A 304 -18.55 -11.46 22.23
CA ASN A 304 -19.86 -11.86 21.73
C ASN A 304 -19.81 -12.35 20.27
N ASN A 305 -18.96 -11.73 19.42
CA ASN A 305 -18.76 -12.20 18.05
C ASN A 305 -17.95 -13.50 17.97
N LEU A 306 -17.03 -13.76 18.89
CA LEU A 306 -16.31 -15.04 18.98
C LEU A 306 -17.20 -16.16 19.49
N ILE A 307 -18.09 -15.89 20.44
CA ILE A 307 -19.03 -16.88 20.99
C ILE A 307 -20.13 -17.22 19.96
N GLY A 308 -20.53 -16.25 19.13
CA GLY A 308 -21.51 -16.47 18.04
C GLY A 308 -20.98 -17.28 16.84
N PHE A 309 -19.68 -17.60 16.79
CA PHE A 309 -19.04 -18.41 15.74
C PHE A 309 -18.71 -19.86 16.20
N ILE A 310 -19.05 -20.21 17.43
CA ILE A 310 -18.91 -21.60 17.90
C ILE A 310 -20.30 -22.26 17.69
N PRO A 311 -20.40 -23.24 16.77
CA PRO A 311 -21.64 -23.95 16.49
C PRO A 311 -22.09 -24.83 17.69
#